data_643d088d1733c47d1c175f0ebe1a11c5
#
_entry.id   643d088d1733c47d1c175f0ebe1a11c5
#
_cell.length_a   1.000
_cell.length_b   1.000
_cell.length_c   1.000
_cell.angle_alpha   90.00
_cell.angle_beta   90.00
_cell.angle_gamma   90.00
#
_symmetry.space_group_name_H-M   'P 1'
#
loop_
_entity.id
_entity.type
_entity.pdbx_description
1 polymer ?
#
loop_
_entity_poly.entity_id
_entity_poly.type
_entity_poly.pdbx_seq_one_letter_code
_entity_poly.pdbx_strand_id
1 'polypeptide(L)'
;MPIGGASLVSFKGINDAQKKAAYQFLTYLVSPQVNGAWSRFTGYFSPRKASYDTPEMKAYLQQDPRAAIALEQLKYAHPWYSTWETVAVRKAMENQLAAVVNDAKVTPEAAVQAAQKEADALMKPYVDKTALGEVK
;
A
#
# COMPACT_ATOMS: atom_id res chain seq x y z
N MET A 1 -0.12 -11.98 2.18
CA MET A 1 -0.26 -10.67 2.84
C MET A 1 -0.14 -9.58 1.76
N PRO A 2 -1.13 -8.70 1.60
CA PRO A 2 -1.01 -7.58 0.67
C PRO A 2 0.05 -6.60 1.17
N ILE A 3 0.82 -6.03 0.23
CA ILE A 3 1.78 -4.98 0.51
C ILE A 3 1.25 -3.64 0.00
N GLY A 4 1.29 -2.64 0.84
CA GLY A 4 0.96 -1.26 0.50
C GLY A 4 2.15 -0.33 0.74
N GLY A 5 1.98 0.93 0.46
CA GLY A 5 3.01 1.93 0.68
C GLY A 5 2.59 3.31 0.23
N ALA A 6 3.51 4.26 0.39
CA ALA A 6 3.38 5.61 -0.12
C ALA A 6 4.61 5.97 -0.96
N SER A 7 4.43 6.87 -1.90
CA SER A 7 5.49 7.33 -2.78
C SER A 7 5.72 8.82 -2.60
N LEU A 8 6.97 9.24 -2.70
CA LEU A 8 7.35 10.64 -2.83
C LEU A 8 7.45 10.96 -4.31
N VAL A 9 6.82 12.04 -4.75
CA VAL A 9 6.79 12.44 -6.15
C VAL A 9 7.20 13.89 -6.33
N SER A 10 7.83 14.19 -7.46
CA SER A 10 8.13 15.55 -7.88
C SER A 10 7.15 15.99 -8.97
N PHE A 11 6.65 17.21 -8.90
CA PHE A 11 5.72 17.74 -9.88
C PHE A 11 6.44 18.10 -11.20
N LYS A 12 5.77 17.87 -12.33
CA LYS A 12 6.31 18.13 -13.67
C LYS A 12 6.51 19.64 -13.95
N GLY A 13 5.65 20.50 -13.38
CA GLY A 13 5.60 21.95 -13.68
C GLY A 13 6.60 22.81 -12.91
N ILE A 14 7.53 22.23 -12.14
CA ILE A 14 8.54 22.98 -11.39
C ILE A 14 9.75 23.31 -12.26
N ASN A 15 10.45 24.42 -11.95
CA ASN A 15 11.67 24.82 -12.66
C ASN A 15 12.87 23.90 -12.32
N ASP A 16 13.96 24.06 -13.07
CA ASP A 16 15.11 23.15 -12.93
C ASP A 16 15.85 23.28 -11.59
N ALA A 17 15.88 24.46 -10.99
CA ALA A 17 16.45 24.65 -9.66
C ALA A 17 15.62 23.90 -8.60
N GLN A 18 14.29 23.99 -8.70
CA GLN A 18 13.37 23.26 -7.82
C GLN A 18 13.46 21.74 -8.07
N LYS A 19 13.58 21.28 -9.31
CA LYS A 19 13.80 19.85 -9.61
C LYS A 19 15.08 19.35 -8.96
N LYS A 20 16.17 20.11 -9.09
CA LYS A 20 17.45 19.75 -8.48
C LYS A 20 17.34 19.65 -6.96
N ALA A 21 16.70 20.63 -6.32
CA ALA A 21 16.50 20.63 -4.87
C ALA A 21 15.61 19.45 -4.43
N ALA A 22 14.50 19.20 -5.14
CA ALA A 22 13.63 18.05 -4.87
C ALA A 22 14.38 16.72 -5.01
N TYR A 23 15.19 16.56 -6.05
CA TYR A 23 16.01 15.36 -6.23
C TYR A 23 17.02 15.17 -5.10
N GLN A 24 17.70 16.22 -4.67
CA GLN A 24 18.63 16.17 -3.54
C GLN A 24 17.91 15.75 -2.25
N PHE A 25 16.74 16.33 -1.98
CA PHE A 25 15.93 15.98 -0.82
C PHE A 25 15.44 14.54 -0.87
N LEU A 26 14.92 14.08 -2.01
CA LEU A 26 14.49 12.70 -2.18
C LEU A 26 15.66 11.71 -1.99
N THR A 27 16.83 12.03 -2.55
CA THR A 27 18.04 11.22 -2.40
C THR A 27 18.48 11.14 -0.93
N TYR A 28 18.38 12.24 -0.20
CA TYR A 28 18.65 12.27 1.25
C TYR A 28 17.67 11.39 2.02
N LEU A 29 16.36 11.52 1.77
CA LEU A 29 15.33 10.74 2.46
C LEU A 29 15.47 9.22 2.24
N VAL A 30 15.90 8.81 1.05
CA VAL A 30 16.12 7.39 0.74
C VAL A 30 17.53 6.90 1.05
N SER A 31 18.39 7.74 1.68
CA SER A 31 19.69 7.29 2.13
C SER A 31 19.56 6.17 3.20
N PRO A 32 20.52 5.23 3.29
CA PRO A 32 20.41 4.12 4.23
C PRO A 32 20.21 4.57 5.69
N GLN A 33 20.92 5.60 6.10
CA GLN A 33 20.85 6.14 7.46
C GLN A 33 19.49 6.75 7.79
N VAL A 34 19.01 7.65 6.92
CA VAL A 34 17.73 8.35 7.13
C VAL A 34 16.57 7.38 7.02
N ASN A 35 16.58 6.50 6.02
CA ASN A 35 15.53 5.51 5.82
C ASN A 35 15.51 4.48 6.96
N GLY A 36 16.68 4.06 7.45
CA GLY A 36 16.80 3.21 8.63
C GLY A 36 16.30 3.91 9.91
N ALA A 37 16.63 5.19 10.11
CA ALA A 37 16.12 5.98 11.23
C ALA A 37 14.59 6.09 11.20
N TRP A 38 14.02 6.36 10.03
CA TRP A 38 12.56 6.40 9.83
C TRP A 38 11.90 5.05 10.14
N SER A 39 12.51 3.95 9.69
CA SER A 39 12.04 2.60 9.99
C SER A 39 11.96 2.34 11.50
N ARG A 40 13.01 2.66 12.25
CA ARG A 40 13.06 2.48 13.72
C ARG A 40 12.04 3.37 14.44
N PHE A 41 11.83 4.59 13.94
CA PHE A 41 10.89 5.54 14.55
C PHE A 41 9.43 5.14 14.33
N THR A 42 9.09 4.67 13.13
CA THR A 42 7.70 4.37 12.75
C THR A 42 7.30 2.92 12.95
N GLY A 43 8.25 2.01 13.09
CA GLY A 43 8.01 0.57 13.08
C GLY A 43 7.76 -0.04 11.69
N TYR A 44 7.76 0.76 10.62
CA TYR A 44 7.70 0.22 9.25
C TYR A 44 9.05 -0.38 8.86
N PHE A 45 9.03 -1.46 8.07
CA PHE A 45 10.28 -1.97 7.50
C PHE A 45 10.85 -0.99 6.48
N SER A 46 12.19 -0.90 6.42
CA SER A 46 12.85 -0.06 5.42
C SER A 46 12.77 -0.72 4.04
N PRO A 47 12.29 -0.01 3.00
CA PRO A 47 12.33 -0.50 1.62
C PRO A 47 13.75 -0.52 1.04
N ARG A 48 14.73 0.11 1.71
CA ARG A 48 16.12 0.15 1.28
C ARG A 48 16.95 -0.92 1.98
N LYS A 49 17.37 -1.95 1.25
CA LYS A 49 18.17 -3.06 1.80
C LYS A 49 19.41 -2.59 2.55
N ALA A 50 20.17 -1.62 2.01
CA ALA A 50 21.36 -1.08 2.64
C ALA A 50 21.13 -0.44 4.02
N SER A 51 19.89 -0.10 4.39
CA SER A 51 19.57 0.38 5.74
C SER A 51 19.82 -0.68 6.81
N TYR A 52 19.63 -1.96 6.46
CA TYR A 52 19.82 -3.08 7.39
C TYR A 52 21.32 -3.38 7.66
N ASP A 53 22.23 -2.83 6.87
CA ASP A 53 23.67 -2.95 7.05
C ASP A 53 24.23 -1.88 7.99
N THR A 54 23.44 -0.84 8.32
CA THR A 54 23.88 0.22 9.23
C THR A 54 24.04 -0.31 10.66
N PRO A 55 25.04 0.17 11.43
CA PRO A 55 25.24 -0.26 12.81
C PRO A 55 24.00 -0.07 13.69
N GLU A 56 23.30 1.05 13.52
CA GLU A 56 22.12 1.39 14.29
C GLU A 56 20.93 0.45 14.02
N MET A 57 20.76 0.02 12.76
CA MET A 57 19.70 -0.93 12.42
C MET A 57 20.04 -2.33 12.91
N LYS A 58 21.31 -2.75 12.82
CA LYS A 58 21.76 -4.03 13.38
C LYS A 58 21.54 -4.09 14.89
N ALA A 59 21.90 -3.02 15.61
CA ALA A 59 21.67 -2.92 17.05
C ALA A 59 20.16 -2.97 17.39
N TYR A 60 19.33 -2.25 16.63
CA TYR A 60 17.87 -2.26 16.80
C TYR A 60 17.26 -3.65 16.63
N LEU A 61 17.65 -4.38 15.58
CA LEU A 61 17.15 -5.75 15.34
C LEU A 61 17.66 -6.76 16.39
N GLN A 62 18.81 -6.53 16.99
CA GLN A 62 19.29 -7.33 18.12
C GLN A 62 18.49 -7.07 19.40
N GLN A 63 18.09 -5.82 19.64
CA GLN A 63 17.29 -5.44 20.81
C GLN A 63 15.84 -5.88 20.68
N ASP A 64 15.24 -5.77 19.50
CA ASP A 64 13.89 -6.23 19.21
C ASP A 64 13.85 -7.12 17.94
N PRO A 65 14.08 -8.42 18.09
CA PRO A 65 14.03 -9.37 16.97
C PRO A 65 12.68 -9.40 16.25
N ARG A 66 11.59 -8.97 16.92
CA ARG A 66 10.25 -8.92 16.30
C ARG A 66 10.20 -7.90 15.16
N ALA A 67 11.05 -6.89 15.18
CA ALA A 67 11.15 -5.91 14.09
C ALA A 67 11.60 -6.53 12.75
N ALA A 68 12.26 -7.69 12.78
CA ALA A 68 12.63 -8.43 11.57
C ALA A 68 11.45 -9.19 10.94
N ILE A 69 10.39 -9.48 11.68
CA ILE A 69 9.27 -10.32 11.23
C ILE A 69 8.60 -9.71 9.99
N ALA A 70 8.38 -8.39 9.97
CA ALA A 70 7.78 -7.71 8.84
C ALA A 70 8.62 -7.87 7.55
N LEU A 71 9.94 -7.80 7.67
CA LEU A 71 10.86 -8.02 6.56
C LEU A 71 10.83 -9.48 6.07
N GLU A 72 10.84 -10.44 6.99
CA GLU A 72 10.77 -11.86 6.68
C GLU A 72 9.44 -12.24 6.00
N GLN A 73 8.36 -11.56 6.36
CA GLN A 73 7.04 -11.76 5.76
C GLN A 73 6.95 -11.28 4.30
N LEU A 74 7.90 -10.48 3.81
CA LEU A 74 7.90 -10.00 2.42
C LEU A 74 7.94 -11.14 1.39
N LYS A 75 8.52 -12.27 1.72
CA LYS A 75 8.53 -13.47 0.83
C LYS A 75 7.12 -14.04 0.57
N TYR A 76 6.15 -13.71 1.41
CA TYR A 76 4.74 -14.09 1.27
C TYR A 76 3.86 -12.92 0.83
N ALA A 77 4.46 -11.76 0.53
CA ALA A 77 3.71 -10.60 0.12
C ALA A 77 3.27 -10.72 -1.33
N HIS A 78 2.06 -10.25 -1.60
CA HIS A 78 1.50 -10.15 -2.94
C HIS A 78 1.09 -8.70 -3.19
N PRO A 79 1.17 -8.23 -4.44
CA PRO A 79 0.62 -6.93 -4.81
C PRO A 79 -0.85 -6.84 -4.38
N TRP A 80 -1.25 -5.67 -3.92
CA TRP A 80 -2.65 -5.39 -3.73
C TRP A 80 -3.37 -5.45 -5.08
N TYR A 81 -4.62 -5.87 -5.09
CA TYR A 81 -5.40 -5.84 -6.32
C TYR A 81 -5.46 -4.41 -6.89
N SER A 82 -5.41 -4.30 -8.20
CA SER A 82 -5.50 -3.03 -8.91
C SER A 82 -6.74 -3.07 -9.80
N THR A 83 -7.72 -2.24 -9.48
CA THR A 83 -8.95 -2.09 -10.25
C THR A 83 -9.10 -0.64 -10.69
N TRP A 84 -9.93 -0.39 -11.69
CA TRP A 84 -10.45 0.95 -11.92
C TRP A 84 -11.19 1.40 -10.64
N GLU A 85 -10.98 2.65 -10.21
CA GLU A 85 -11.58 3.15 -8.98
C GLU A 85 -11.30 2.28 -7.73
N THR A 86 -10.07 1.78 -7.58
CA THR A 86 -9.67 0.87 -6.50
C THR A 86 -10.14 1.33 -5.11
N VAL A 87 -10.09 2.64 -4.84
CA VAL A 87 -10.53 3.19 -3.54
C VAL A 87 -12.03 3.03 -3.35
N ALA A 88 -12.84 3.31 -4.39
CA ALA A 88 -14.30 3.17 -4.33
C ALA A 88 -14.71 1.70 -4.22
N VAL A 89 -14.10 0.81 -5.00
CA VAL A 89 -14.34 -0.65 -4.93
C VAL A 89 -14.00 -1.19 -3.54
N ARG A 90 -12.86 -0.79 -2.97
CA ARG A 90 -12.51 -1.17 -1.60
C ARG A 90 -13.53 -0.66 -0.60
N LYS A 91 -13.99 0.59 -0.75
CA LYS A 91 -14.97 1.17 0.16
C LYS A 91 -16.32 0.44 0.12
N ALA A 92 -16.75 -0.01 -1.06
CA ALA A 92 -17.93 -0.85 -1.21
C ALA A 92 -17.82 -2.13 -0.36
N MET A 93 -16.69 -2.83 -0.43
CA MET A 93 -16.44 -4.02 0.39
C MET A 93 -16.39 -3.72 1.89
N GLU A 94 -15.67 -2.66 2.30
CA GLU A 94 -15.58 -2.24 3.71
C GLU A 94 -16.94 -1.87 4.29
N ASN A 95 -17.79 -1.18 3.53
CA ASN A 95 -19.13 -0.82 3.96
C ASN A 95 -20.00 -2.05 4.23
N GLN A 96 -19.95 -3.06 3.37
CA GLN A 96 -20.71 -4.29 3.54
C GLN A 96 -20.17 -5.14 4.69
N LEU A 97 -18.85 -5.19 4.90
CA LEU A 97 -18.26 -5.81 6.07
C LEU A 97 -18.73 -5.13 7.36
N ALA A 98 -18.73 -3.80 7.39
CA ALA A 98 -19.24 -3.04 8.52
C ALA A 98 -20.75 -3.30 8.76
N ALA A 99 -21.54 -3.45 7.71
CA ALA A 99 -22.97 -3.76 7.83
C ALA A 99 -23.19 -5.11 8.54
N VAL A 100 -22.45 -6.15 8.14
CA VAL A 100 -22.53 -7.48 8.80
C VAL A 100 -22.16 -7.40 10.28
N VAL A 101 -21.14 -6.61 10.62
CA VAL A 101 -20.68 -6.49 12.03
C VAL A 101 -21.66 -5.70 12.88
N ASN A 102 -22.31 -4.70 12.31
CA ASN A 102 -23.15 -3.76 13.07
C ASN A 102 -24.65 -4.07 13.04
N ASP A 103 -25.11 -4.92 12.11
CA ASP A 103 -26.53 -5.28 12.00
C ASP A 103 -26.69 -6.79 11.84
N ALA A 104 -27.18 -7.45 12.89
CA ALA A 104 -27.40 -8.90 12.90
C ALA A 104 -28.44 -9.39 11.86
N LYS A 105 -29.19 -8.49 11.21
CA LYS A 105 -30.13 -8.83 10.11
C LYS A 105 -29.43 -8.95 8.77
N VAL A 106 -28.22 -8.43 8.63
CA VAL A 106 -27.43 -8.52 7.40
C VAL A 106 -26.63 -9.81 7.40
N THR A 107 -26.98 -10.73 6.51
CA THR A 107 -26.21 -11.98 6.38
C THR A 107 -24.91 -11.76 5.61
N PRO A 108 -23.84 -12.52 5.87
CA PRO A 108 -22.59 -12.44 5.10
C PRO A 108 -22.82 -12.62 3.60
N GLU A 109 -23.70 -13.52 3.19
CA GLU A 109 -24.03 -13.81 1.80
C GLU A 109 -24.66 -12.58 1.12
N ALA A 110 -25.64 -11.94 1.77
CA ALA A 110 -26.28 -10.73 1.26
C ALA A 110 -25.28 -9.58 1.14
N ALA A 111 -24.39 -9.43 2.11
CA ALA A 111 -23.34 -8.41 2.10
C ALA A 111 -22.35 -8.62 0.95
N VAL A 112 -21.89 -9.86 0.70
CA VAL A 112 -20.99 -10.17 -0.42
C VAL A 112 -21.67 -9.88 -1.76
N GLN A 113 -22.95 -10.24 -1.92
CA GLN A 113 -23.71 -9.95 -3.14
C GLN A 113 -23.87 -8.43 -3.36
N ALA A 114 -24.15 -7.68 -2.29
CA ALA A 114 -24.24 -6.23 -2.36
C ALA A 114 -22.91 -5.57 -2.72
N ALA A 115 -21.81 -6.02 -2.12
CA ALA A 115 -20.46 -5.55 -2.43
C ALA A 115 -20.10 -5.83 -3.90
N GLN A 116 -20.39 -7.03 -4.39
CA GLN A 116 -20.14 -7.39 -5.79
C GLN A 116 -20.93 -6.50 -6.74
N LYS A 117 -22.23 -6.33 -6.51
CA LYS A 117 -23.08 -5.48 -7.34
C LYS A 117 -22.58 -4.03 -7.42
N GLU A 118 -22.13 -3.47 -6.30
CA GLU A 118 -21.59 -2.11 -6.24
C GLU A 118 -20.24 -2.03 -6.97
N ALA A 119 -19.36 -3.01 -6.77
CA ALA A 119 -18.08 -3.09 -7.45
C ALA A 119 -18.26 -3.20 -8.98
N ASP A 120 -19.18 -4.04 -9.44
CA ASP A 120 -19.48 -4.21 -10.87
C ASP A 120 -19.98 -2.89 -11.48
N ALA A 121 -20.86 -2.16 -10.79
CA ALA A 121 -21.34 -0.86 -11.22
C ALA A 121 -20.21 0.18 -11.33
N LEU A 122 -19.29 0.20 -10.38
CA LEU A 122 -18.11 1.07 -10.40
C LEU A 122 -17.13 0.71 -11.53
N MET A 123 -16.97 -0.58 -11.81
CA MET A 123 -16.08 -1.07 -12.85
C MET A 123 -16.65 -0.95 -14.27
N LYS A 124 -17.98 -0.90 -14.42
CA LYS A 124 -18.66 -0.91 -15.72
C LYS A 124 -18.12 0.13 -16.71
N PRO A 125 -17.92 1.42 -16.37
CA PRO A 125 -17.41 2.40 -17.33
C PRO A 125 -16.03 2.06 -17.89
N TYR A 126 -15.21 1.34 -17.11
CA TYR A 126 -13.91 0.87 -17.54
C TYR A 126 -14.03 -0.34 -18.47
N VAL A 127 -14.85 -1.32 -18.09
CA VAL A 127 -15.11 -2.52 -18.90
C VAL A 127 -15.65 -2.13 -20.27
N ASP A 128 -16.65 -1.22 -20.31
CA ASP A 128 -17.26 -0.74 -21.56
C ASP A 128 -16.24 -0.03 -22.48
N LYS A 129 -15.26 0.70 -21.91
CA LYS A 129 -14.22 1.39 -22.69
C LYS A 129 -13.12 0.49 -23.22
N THR A 130 -12.77 -0.54 -22.47
CA THR A 130 -11.62 -1.38 -22.79
C THR A 130 -11.97 -2.59 -23.64
N ALA A 131 -13.28 -2.85 -23.84
CA ALA A 131 -13.77 -4.05 -24.49
C ALA A 131 -13.08 -5.34 -23.98
N LEU A 132 -12.63 -5.32 -22.72
CA LEU A 132 -12.14 -6.48 -22.04
C LEU A 132 -13.31 -7.45 -21.96
N GLY A 133 -13.40 -8.34 -22.95
CA GLY A 133 -14.35 -9.43 -22.94
C GLY A 133 -14.19 -10.26 -21.65
N GLU A 134 -15.19 -11.06 -21.36
CA GLU A 134 -15.17 -11.97 -20.22
C GLU A 134 -13.82 -12.70 -20.12
N VAL A 135 -13.11 -12.50 -19.02
CA VAL A 135 -11.96 -13.33 -18.70
C VAL A 135 -12.52 -14.73 -18.43
N LYS A 136 -12.30 -15.61 -19.41
CA LYS A 136 -12.65 -17.02 -19.30
C LYS A 136 -11.70 -17.74 -18.36
#